data_1d4e2c3ea7ec8d9f636bb65114a38f04
#
_entry.id   1d4e2c3ea7ec8d9f636bb65114a38f04
#
_cell.length_a   1.000
_cell.length_b   1.000
_cell.length_c   1.000
_cell.angle_alpha   90.00
_cell.angle_beta   90.00
_cell.angle_gamma   90.00
#
_symmetry.space_group_name_H-M   'P 1'
#
loop_
_entity.id
_entity.type
_entity.pdbx_description
1 polymer ?
#
loop_
_entity_poly.entity_id
_entity_poly.type
_entity_poly.pdbx_seq_one_letter_code
_entity_poly.pdbx_strand_id
1 'polypeptide(L)'
;MSATLKIGVLGSGSGSNMQSIQDAIEAGTLDARIVCVVSDVPDAGILRRAERHAIPAAYLDPAPFKTKLEGEAEARVIAHLAAHGVEVVVLAGYMRIVKPGLLGRFPNRVLNIHPALLPSFPGVHGGADAITYGVKVSGCTVHFVEEKVDSGPVLVQAVVPVNAG
;
A
#
# COMPACT_ATOMS: atom_id res chain seq x y z
N MET A 1 -25.94 6.84 -9.99
CA MET A 1 -25.16 5.67 -9.55
C MET A 1 -23.69 6.04 -9.56
N SER A 2 -23.02 5.91 -8.43
CA SER A 2 -21.57 6.05 -8.40
C SER A 2 -20.94 4.83 -9.10
N ALA A 3 -19.91 5.07 -9.90
CA ALA A 3 -19.13 3.97 -10.48
C ALA A 3 -18.31 3.31 -9.38
N THR A 4 -18.14 1.99 -9.43
CA THR A 4 -17.29 1.23 -8.52
C THR A 4 -15.85 1.71 -8.62
N LEU A 5 -15.24 2.06 -7.49
CA LEU A 5 -13.87 2.59 -7.40
C LEU A 5 -12.85 1.52 -7.82
N LYS A 6 -11.96 1.86 -8.73
CA LYS A 6 -10.92 0.96 -9.22
C LYS A 6 -9.60 1.19 -8.48
N ILE A 7 -9.19 0.19 -7.71
CA ILE A 7 -8.00 0.23 -6.86
C ILE A 7 -6.87 -0.57 -7.52
N GLY A 8 -5.68 0.03 -7.57
CA GLY A 8 -4.43 -0.67 -7.82
C GLY A 8 -3.64 -0.80 -6.51
N VAL A 9 -3.11 -1.97 -6.23
CA VAL A 9 -2.37 -2.24 -5.00
C VAL A 9 -0.90 -2.51 -5.30
N LEU A 10 -0.01 -1.82 -4.60
CA LEU A 10 1.43 -2.09 -4.63
C LEU A 10 1.84 -2.69 -3.29
N GLY A 11 2.56 -3.81 -3.31
CA GLY A 11 3.00 -4.47 -2.09
C GLY A 11 4.23 -5.35 -2.30
N SER A 12 5.05 -5.47 -1.25
CA SER A 12 6.30 -6.24 -1.29
C SER A 12 6.25 -7.54 -0.48
N GLY A 13 5.23 -7.74 0.33
CA GLY A 13 5.18 -8.79 1.33
C GLY A 13 4.01 -9.76 1.21
N SER A 14 3.46 -10.14 2.37
CA SER A 14 2.41 -11.17 2.46
C SER A 14 1.08 -10.80 1.83
N GLY A 15 0.77 -9.51 1.73
CA GLY A 15 -0.51 -9.04 1.19
C GLY A 15 -1.66 -9.08 2.17
N SER A 16 -1.42 -9.13 3.46
CA SER A 16 -2.49 -9.17 4.47
C SER A 16 -3.40 -7.93 4.43
N ASN A 17 -2.85 -6.75 4.17
CA ASN A 17 -3.65 -5.53 4.02
C ASN A 17 -4.48 -5.55 2.73
N MET A 18 -3.91 -6.02 1.63
CA MET A 18 -4.66 -6.23 0.38
C MET A 18 -5.82 -7.21 0.59
N GLN A 19 -5.57 -8.29 1.33
CA GLN A 19 -6.60 -9.27 1.68
C GLN A 19 -7.75 -8.63 2.47
N SER A 20 -7.44 -7.75 3.43
CA SER A 20 -8.47 -7.04 4.21
C SER A 20 -9.35 -6.15 3.33
N ILE A 21 -8.76 -5.50 2.33
CA ILE A 21 -9.52 -4.71 1.35
C ILE A 21 -10.42 -5.63 0.52
N GLN A 22 -9.89 -6.74 0.02
CA GLN A 22 -10.64 -7.71 -0.77
C GLN A 22 -11.79 -8.33 0.03
N ASP A 23 -11.56 -8.66 1.30
CA ASP A 23 -12.60 -9.18 2.19
C ASP A 23 -13.75 -8.18 2.38
N ALA A 24 -13.44 -6.89 2.53
CA ALA A 24 -14.44 -5.83 2.63
C ALA A 24 -15.25 -5.67 1.33
N ILE A 25 -14.61 -5.81 0.19
CA ILE A 25 -15.27 -5.80 -1.12
C ILE A 25 -16.22 -7.00 -1.25
N GLU A 26 -15.77 -8.20 -0.92
CA GLU A 26 -16.59 -9.42 -0.98
C GLU A 26 -17.76 -9.39 0.02
N ALA A 27 -17.57 -8.79 1.18
CA ALA A 27 -18.62 -8.60 2.18
C ALA A 27 -19.64 -7.52 1.77
N GLY A 28 -19.41 -6.77 0.71
CA GLY A 28 -20.30 -5.71 0.25
C GLY A 28 -20.22 -4.42 1.09
N THR A 29 -19.24 -4.29 1.97
CA THR A 29 -19.03 -3.11 2.82
C THR A 29 -18.18 -2.03 2.17
N LEU A 30 -17.50 -2.36 1.08
CA LEU A 30 -16.69 -1.44 0.30
C LEU A 30 -17.05 -1.54 -1.18
N ASP A 31 -17.63 -0.46 -1.76
CA ASP A 31 -17.94 -0.38 -3.18
C ASP A 31 -16.68 -0.04 -3.99
N ALA A 32 -15.83 -1.03 -4.17
CA ALA A 32 -14.61 -0.92 -4.90
C ALA A 32 -14.25 -2.25 -5.57
N ARG A 33 -13.26 -2.21 -6.43
CA ARG A 33 -12.68 -3.39 -7.07
C ARG A 33 -11.18 -3.23 -7.14
N ILE A 34 -10.43 -4.24 -6.71
CA ILE A 34 -8.99 -4.31 -6.96
C ILE A 34 -8.80 -4.79 -8.41
N VAL A 35 -8.33 -3.90 -9.27
CA VAL A 35 -8.19 -4.20 -10.71
C VAL A 35 -6.82 -4.74 -11.07
N CYS A 36 -5.81 -4.48 -10.25
CA CYS A 36 -4.47 -5.07 -10.39
C CYS A 36 -3.67 -4.99 -9.09
N VAL A 37 -2.73 -5.90 -8.96
CA VAL A 37 -1.73 -5.94 -7.88
C VAL A 37 -0.35 -5.99 -8.49
N VAL A 38 0.56 -5.16 -8.01
CA VAL A 38 1.96 -5.12 -8.44
C VAL A 38 2.87 -5.35 -7.25
N SER A 39 3.88 -6.17 -7.43
CA SER A 39 4.96 -6.34 -6.46
C SER A 39 6.33 -6.09 -7.09
N ASP A 40 7.25 -5.60 -6.27
CA ASP A 40 8.68 -5.47 -6.57
C ASP A 40 9.48 -6.71 -6.15
N VAL A 41 8.80 -7.74 -5.64
CA VAL A 41 9.37 -9.01 -5.22
C VAL A 41 8.72 -10.14 -6.01
N PRO A 42 9.50 -10.99 -6.72
CA PRO A 42 8.93 -11.96 -7.68
C PRO A 42 8.04 -13.02 -7.04
N ASP A 43 8.34 -13.43 -5.81
CA ASP A 43 7.59 -14.48 -5.10
C ASP A 43 6.79 -13.95 -3.90
N ALA A 44 6.44 -12.67 -3.92
CA ALA A 44 5.70 -12.04 -2.83
C ALA A 44 4.34 -12.73 -2.59
N GLY A 45 3.99 -12.92 -1.32
CA GLY A 45 2.71 -13.51 -0.94
C GLY A 45 1.50 -12.75 -1.47
N ILE A 46 1.62 -11.43 -1.63
CA ILE A 46 0.55 -10.59 -2.20
C ILE A 46 0.16 -11.03 -3.62
N LEU A 47 1.13 -11.45 -4.44
CA LEU A 47 0.85 -11.94 -5.81
C LEU A 47 0.04 -13.23 -5.77
N ARG A 48 0.38 -14.16 -4.89
CA ARG A 48 -0.36 -15.41 -4.71
C ARG A 48 -1.78 -15.18 -4.19
N ARG A 49 -1.97 -14.21 -3.30
CA ARG A 49 -3.31 -13.82 -2.83
C ARG A 49 -4.14 -13.25 -3.98
N ALA A 50 -3.57 -12.36 -4.79
CA ALA A 50 -4.24 -11.80 -5.94
C ALA A 50 -4.69 -12.88 -6.93
N GLU A 51 -3.83 -13.84 -7.23
CA GLU A 51 -4.14 -14.97 -8.12
C GLU A 51 -5.33 -15.80 -7.59
N ARG A 52 -5.38 -16.07 -6.29
CA ARG A 52 -6.50 -16.81 -5.67
C ARG A 52 -7.85 -16.11 -5.83
N HIS A 53 -7.84 -14.78 -5.93
CA HIS A 53 -9.04 -13.98 -6.16
C HIS A 53 -9.26 -13.60 -7.64
N ALA A 54 -8.50 -14.22 -8.55
CA ALA A 54 -8.54 -13.89 -9.98
C ALA A 54 -8.28 -12.40 -10.29
N ILE A 55 -7.46 -11.75 -9.45
CA ILE A 55 -7.03 -10.37 -9.66
C ILE A 55 -5.75 -10.39 -10.48
N PRO A 56 -5.65 -9.62 -11.58
CA PRO A 56 -4.41 -9.48 -12.33
C PRO A 56 -3.23 -9.08 -11.43
N ALA A 57 -2.16 -9.87 -11.44
CA ALA A 57 -1.01 -9.69 -10.59
C ALA A 57 0.27 -9.70 -11.42
N ALA A 58 1.20 -8.79 -11.14
CA ALA A 58 2.45 -8.68 -11.85
C ALA A 58 3.62 -8.38 -10.92
N TYR A 59 4.74 -9.06 -11.16
CA TYR A 59 6.04 -8.63 -10.68
C TYR A 59 6.63 -7.64 -11.67
N LEU A 60 7.01 -6.46 -11.19
CA LEU A 60 7.72 -5.45 -11.97
C LEU A 60 9.05 -5.13 -11.29
N ASP A 61 10.13 -5.47 -11.98
CA ASP A 61 11.48 -5.30 -11.47
C ASP A 61 11.80 -3.82 -11.22
N PRO A 62 12.15 -3.44 -9.99
CA PRO A 62 12.47 -2.05 -9.63
C PRO A 62 13.91 -1.66 -9.96
N ALA A 63 14.72 -2.58 -10.51
CA ALA A 63 16.13 -2.30 -10.81
C ALA A 63 16.29 -1.03 -11.68
N PRO A 64 17.39 -0.28 -11.50
CA PRO A 64 18.54 -0.55 -10.63
C PRO A 64 18.38 -0.03 -9.18
N PHE A 65 17.23 0.51 -8.82
CA PHE A 65 17.03 1.13 -7.51
C PHE A 65 16.70 0.10 -6.42
N LYS A 66 17.30 0.29 -5.22
CA LYS A 66 17.11 -0.62 -4.09
C LYS A 66 16.04 -0.18 -3.11
N THR A 67 15.82 1.12 -2.96
CA THR A 67 14.96 1.69 -1.90
C THR A 67 13.84 2.58 -2.42
N LYS A 68 13.84 2.91 -3.69
CA LYS A 68 12.89 3.82 -4.31
C LYS A 68 12.34 3.26 -5.61
N LEU A 69 11.20 3.76 -6.00
CA LEU A 69 10.61 3.54 -7.32
C LEU A 69 10.83 4.80 -8.15
N GLU A 70 11.70 4.72 -9.15
CA GLU A 70 12.11 5.88 -9.95
C GLU A 70 12.47 5.46 -11.37
N GLY A 71 12.55 6.43 -12.28
CA GLY A 71 13.01 6.25 -13.65
C GLY A 71 12.13 5.31 -14.47
N GLU A 72 12.73 4.43 -15.25
CA GLU A 72 12.00 3.49 -16.10
C GLU A 72 11.18 2.48 -15.30
N ALA A 73 11.64 2.07 -14.13
CA ALA A 73 10.88 1.20 -13.25
C ALA A 73 9.57 1.86 -12.80
N GLU A 74 9.62 3.13 -12.43
CA GLU A 74 8.44 3.93 -12.10
C GLU A 74 7.50 4.05 -13.32
N ALA A 75 8.06 4.35 -14.49
CA ALA A 75 7.28 4.47 -15.73
C ALA A 75 6.53 3.17 -16.07
N ARG A 76 7.16 2.01 -15.86
CA ARG A 76 6.51 0.71 -16.07
C ARG A 76 5.36 0.47 -15.10
N VAL A 77 5.53 0.82 -13.83
CA VAL A 77 4.46 0.71 -12.83
C VAL A 77 3.30 1.64 -13.19
N ILE A 78 3.57 2.89 -13.52
CA ILE A 78 2.54 3.85 -13.92
C ILE A 78 1.77 3.36 -15.14
N ALA A 79 2.47 2.88 -16.18
CA ALA A 79 1.84 2.34 -17.39
C ALA A 79 0.96 1.13 -17.09
N HIS A 80 1.42 0.24 -16.21
CA HIS A 80 0.65 -0.94 -15.80
C HIS A 80 -0.62 -0.56 -15.05
N LEU A 81 -0.53 0.36 -14.10
CA LEU A 81 -1.69 0.88 -13.37
C LEU A 81 -2.70 1.55 -14.31
N ALA A 82 -2.21 2.40 -15.21
CA ALA A 82 -3.04 3.09 -16.20
C ALA A 82 -3.76 2.11 -17.15
N ALA A 83 -3.07 1.07 -17.61
CA ALA A 83 -3.63 0.05 -18.48
C ALA A 83 -4.81 -0.71 -17.82
N HIS A 84 -4.82 -0.82 -16.51
CA HIS A 84 -5.92 -1.44 -15.75
C HIS A 84 -6.99 -0.43 -15.29
N GLY A 85 -6.89 0.82 -15.67
CA GLY A 85 -7.87 1.86 -15.32
C GLY A 85 -7.88 2.24 -13.85
N VAL A 86 -6.75 2.10 -13.16
CA VAL A 86 -6.62 2.43 -11.74
C VAL A 86 -6.97 3.89 -11.47
N GLU A 87 -7.81 4.13 -10.48
CA GLU A 87 -8.21 5.46 -10.02
C GLU A 87 -7.54 5.84 -8.70
N VAL A 88 -7.33 4.85 -7.80
CA VAL A 88 -6.66 5.02 -6.51
C VAL A 88 -5.58 3.97 -6.37
N VAL A 89 -4.41 4.40 -5.93
CA VAL A 89 -3.27 3.51 -5.64
C VAL A 89 -3.17 3.32 -4.13
N VAL A 90 -3.11 2.07 -3.68
CA VAL A 90 -2.89 1.72 -2.28
C VAL A 90 -1.54 1.05 -2.13
N LEU A 91 -0.68 1.64 -1.30
CA LEU A 91 0.57 1.03 -0.88
C LEU A 91 0.28 0.13 0.33
N ALA A 92 0.30 -1.17 0.12
CA ALA A 92 -0.01 -2.17 1.14
C ALA A 92 1.26 -2.97 1.49
N GLY A 93 2.11 -2.39 2.31
CA GLY A 93 3.42 -2.98 2.62
C GLY A 93 4.39 -2.91 1.45
N TYR A 94 4.36 -1.84 0.69
CA TYR A 94 5.30 -1.58 -0.41
C TYR A 94 6.58 -0.95 0.15
N MET A 95 7.72 -1.63 -0.01
CA MET A 95 8.99 -1.27 0.64
C MET A 95 9.81 -0.24 -0.15
N ARG A 96 9.19 0.46 -1.10
CA ARG A 96 9.88 1.46 -1.92
C ARG A 96 9.27 2.83 -1.73
N ILE A 97 10.14 3.83 -1.66
CA ILE A 97 9.73 5.24 -1.63
C ILE A 97 9.20 5.62 -3.02
N VAL A 98 7.95 6.03 -3.09
CA VAL A 98 7.36 6.54 -4.32
C VAL A 98 7.83 7.96 -4.59
N LYS A 99 7.99 8.29 -5.86
CA LYS A 99 8.58 9.53 -6.34
C LYS A 99 7.53 10.39 -7.05
N PRO A 100 7.86 11.65 -7.38
CA PRO A 100 6.92 12.59 -7.97
C PRO A 100 6.22 12.11 -9.25
N GLY A 101 6.82 11.22 -10.03
CA GLY A 101 6.20 10.68 -11.24
C GLY A 101 4.89 9.97 -10.95
N LEU A 102 4.90 9.02 -10.02
CA LEU A 102 3.70 8.30 -9.59
C LEU A 102 2.70 9.23 -8.91
N LEU A 103 3.17 10.07 -7.99
CA LEU A 103 2.32 11.00 -7.26
C LEU A 103 1.66 12.02 -8.19
N GLY A 104 2.36 12.49 -9.21
CA GLY A 104 1.83 13.41 -10.21
C GLY A 104 0.82 12.77 -11.15
N ARG A 105 0.96 11.48 -11.44
CA ARG A 105 -0.01 10.72 -12.25
C ARG A 105 -1.31 10.43 -11.50
N PHE A 106 -1.23 10.26 -10.18
CA PHE A 106 -2.38 9.98 -9.31
C PHE A 106 -2.48 11.05 -8.19
N PRO A 107 -2.72 12.32 -8.55
CA PRO A 107 -2.71 13.43 -7.59
C PRO A 107 -3.77 13.23 -6.51
N ASN A 108 -3.38 13.29 -5.24
CA ASN A 108 -4.24 13.05 -4.07
C ASN A 108 -4.97 11.69 -4.11
N ARG A 109 -4.37 10.68 -4.75
CA ARG A 109 -4.98 9.37 -4.93
C ARG A 109 -4.02 8.22 -4.63
N VAL A 110 -2.94 8.48 -3.91
CA VAL A 110 -2.02 7.46 -3.42
C VAL A 110 -2.13 7.40 -1.91
N LEU A 111 -2.55 6.24 -1.39
CA LEU A 111 -2.75 5.99 0.03
C LEU A 111 -1.70 5.00 0.53
N ASN A 112 -1.25 5.17 1.78
CA ASN A 112 -0.36 4.24 2.44
C ASN A 112 -0.95 3.79 3.78
N ILE A 113 -0.63 2.56 4.15
CA ILE A 113 -0.95 1.99 5.45
C ILE A 113 0.35 1.88 6.23
N HIS A 114 0.49 2.69 7.28
CA HIS A 114 1.67 2.70 8.14
C HIS A 114 1.38 1.95 9.44
N PRO A 115 2.25 1.02 9.90
CA PRO A 115 1.99 0.14 11.04
C PRO A 115 2.31 0.79 12.38
N ALA A 116 1.96 2.04 12.58
CA ALA A 116 2.06 2.77 13.85
C ALA A 116 1.09 3.96 13.85
N LEU A 117 0.95 4.59 15.00
CA LEU A 117 0.14 5.79 15.17
C LEU A 117 0.98 7.04 14.85
N LEU A 118 1.02 7.43 13.58
CA LEU A 118 1.74 8.64 13.16
C LEU A 118 1.23 9.88 13.94
N PRO A 119 2.10 10.80 14.31
CA PRO A 119 3.51 10.97 13.92
C PRO A 119 4.52 10.11 14.70
N SER A 120 4.06 9.24 15.57
CA SER A 120 4.94 8.34 16.32
C SER A 120 5.48 7.22 15.43
N PHE A 121 6.73 6.86 15.64
CA PHE A 121 7.40 5.73 14.97
C PHE A 121 7.28 5.75 13.43
N PRO A 122 7.75 6.83 12.78
CA PRO A 122 7.85 6.86 11.32
C PRO A 122 8.88 5.85 10.82
N GLY A 123 8.86 5.56 9.51
CA GLY A 123 9.82 4.65 8.87
C GLY A 123 9.28 3.23 8.71
N VAL A 124 10.08 2.37 8.08
CA VAL A 124 9.67 1.04 7.63
C VAL A 124 9.40 0.02 8.75
N HIS A 125 9.89 0.27 9.95
CA HIS A 125 9.78 -0.63 11.11
C HIS A 125 8.89 -0.07 12.23
N GLY A 126 7.97 0.83 11.91
CA GLY A 126 7.15 1.53 12.92
C GLY A 126 6.48 0.62 13.95
N GLY A 127 5.94 -0.52 13.54
CA GLY A 127 5.34 -1.49 14.47
C GLY A 127 6.37 -2.13 15.41
N ALA A 128 7.50 -2.58 14.89
CA ALA A 128 8.57 -3.16 15.70
C ALA A 128 9.20 -2.12 16.63
N ASP A 129 9.39 -0.90 16.16
CA ASP A 129 9.94 0.20 16.94
C ASP A 129 9.01 0.56 18.12
N ALA A 130 7.70 0.57 17.90
CA ALA A 130 6.71 0.82 18.95
C ALA A 130 6.76 -0.26 20.04
N ILE A 131 6.84 -1.53 19.66
CA ILE A 131 6.96 -2.66 20.59
C ILE A 131 8.27 -2.55 21.38
N THR A 132 9.37 -2.29 20.70
CA THR A 132 10.71 -2.16 21.33
C THR A 132 10.76 -0.99 22.30
N TYR A 133 10.10 0.12 21.98
CA TYR A 133 9.98 1.26 22.88
C TYR A 133 9.20 0.94 24.16
N GLY A 134 8.28 -0.02 24.08
CA GLY A 134 7.46 -0.43 25.22
C GLY A 134 6.14 0.29 25.34
N VAL A 135 5.56 0.78 24.23
CA VAL A 135 4.23 1.39 24.24
C VAL A 135 3.18 0.40 24.69
N LYS A 136 2.13 0.89 25.32
CA LYS A 136 0.99 0.06 25.75
C LYS A 136 -0.15 0.05 24.72
N VAL A 137 -0.10 0.99 23.79
CA VAL A 137 -1.07 1.17 22.72
C VAL A 137 -0.31 1.45 21.44
N SER A 138 -0.65 0.78 20.37
CA SER A 138 -0.17 1.05 19.02
C SER A 138 -1.34 0.99 18.04
N GLY A 139 -1.07 0.88 16.77
CA GLY A 139 -2.11 0.81 15.76
C GLY A 139 -1.58 0.97 14.35
N CYS A 140 -2.44 1.44 13.48
CA CYS A 140 -2.06 1.78 12.12
C CYS A 140 -2.64 3.13 11.71
N THR A 141 -2.01 3.72 10.71
CA THR A 141 -2.41 5.00 10.12
C THR A 141 -2.56 4.84 8.62
N VAL A 142 -3.70 5.23 8.08
CA VAL A 142 -3.90 5.39 6.64
C VAL A 142 -3.79 6.87 6.31
N HIS A 143 -2.92 7.21 5.39
CA HIS A 143 -2.65 8.59 5.01
C HIS A 143 -2.43 8.74 3.52
N PHE A 144 -2.63 9.95 3.00
CA PHE A 144 -2.18 10.28 1.66
C PHE A 144 -0.65 10.32 1.60
N VAL A 145 -0.11 9.81 0.51
CA VAL A 145 1.33 9.81 0.28
C VAL A 145 1.75 11.11 -0.39
N GLU A 146 2.76 11.72 0.20
CA GLU A 146 3.46 12.88 -0.32
C GLU A 146 4.92 12.54 -0.60
N GLU A 147 5.67 13.46 -1.17
CA GLU A 147 7.09 13.24 -1.48
C GLU A 147 7.93 12.98 -0.23
N LYS A 148 7.59 13.65 0.88
CA LYS A 148 8.21 13.38 2.17
C LYS A 148 7.57 12.15 2.81
N VAL A 149 8.41 11.19 3.19
CA VAL A 149 7.95 9.92 3.78
C VAL A 149 7.15 10.15 5.08
N ASP A 150 6.04 9.43 5.23
CA ASP A 150 5.17 9.41 6.42
C ASP A 150 4.64 10.78 6.87
N SER A 151 4.50 11.74 5.97
CA SER A 151 4.14 13.12 6.31
C SER A 151 2.80 13.61 5.75
N GLY A 152 2.18 12.85 4.86
CA GLY A 152 0.93 13.26 4.23
C GLY A 152 -0.27 13.30 5.18
N PRO A 153 -1.36 13.97 4.78
CA PRO A 153 -2.57 14.07 5.61
C PRO A 153 -3.11 12.71 6.04
N VAL A 154 -3.41 12.57 7.33
CA VAL A 154 -3.98 11.35 7.90
C VAL A 154 -5.47 11.27 7.56
N LEU A 155 -5.91 10.12 7.05
CA LEU A 155 -7.30 9.83 6.78
C LEU A 155 -7.99 9.16 7.95
N VAL A 156 -7.37 8.11 8.49
CA VAL A 156 -7.92 7.32 9.59
C VAL A 156 -6.81 6.62 10.36
N GLN A 157 -7.04 6.44 11.65
CA GLN A 157 -6.17 5.65 12.51
C GLN A 157 -7.01 4.63 13.28
N ALA A 158 -6.46 3.44 13.46
CA ALA A 158 -7.05 2.41 14.30
C ALA A 158 -6.07 2.05 15.42
N VAL A 159 -6.59 1.89 16.62
CA VAL A 159 -5.80 1.68 17.84
C VAL A 159 -5.95 0.22 18.28
N VAL A 160 -4.84 -0.39 18.69
CA VAL A 160 -4.81 -1.73 19.28
C VAL A 160 -3.96 -1.71 20.56
N PRO A 161 -4.33 -2.51 21.58
CA PRO A 161 -3.49 -2.69 22.75
C PRO A 161 -2.24 -3.51 22.38
N VAL A 162 -1.12 -3.20 23.02
CA VAL A 162 0.09 -4.00 22.95
C VAL A 162 0.14 -4.89 24.19
N ASN A 163 -0.04 -6.18 23.99
CA ASN A 163 0.02 -7.16 25.07
C ASN A 163 1.48 -7.49 25.41
N ALA A 164 1.79 -7.56 26.68
CA ALA A 164 3.05 -8.11 27.12
C ALA A 164 3.06 -9.61 26.79
N GLY A 165 4.01 -10.04 25.96
CA GLY A 165 4.23 -11.44 25.65
C GLY A 165 4.75 -12.23 26.84
#